data_1b903615279c10256a85ed525aa1da34
#
_entry.id   1b903615279c10256a85ed525aa1da34
#
_cell.length_a   1.000
_cell.length_b   1.000
_cell.length_c   1.000
_cell.angle_alpha   90.00
_cell.angle_beta   90.00
_cell.angle_gamma   90.00
#
_symmetry.space_group_name_H-M   'P 1'
#
loop_
_entity.id
_entity.type
_entity.pdbx_description
1 polymer ?
#
loop_
_entity_poly.entity_id
_entity_poly.type
_entity_poly.pdbx_seq_one_letter_code
_entity_poly.pdbx_strand_id
1 'polypeptide(L)'
;TPGKAVNRRVYDPAAGTGGMLSTMDEHLREQNPAARLLMAGQEINPSSYAVCKADMIIKGQPVDAIALGNTLTDDAHAGKDFHYCLSNPPFGVEWKTSQREVVKEHKQLGFKGRFGPGLPAVSDGSMLFLLHLIDKMRTVDPDDENVRGRAAIVLNGSPLFTGRAGSGESEIRRWVLECDLLDAIIALPTDMFYNTGIATYIWVLDRKKPAERRGHVQLIDGSQMFTKMRKSLGSKRKELSPTDIETLVKLYAAFDSADDKRSKVFPGEAFGFHTITVERPLRLAFQATAERIDQAIESTSVQKLDETTQEQLRRALQTLDCKTVWKERPAFDQALGKALGNAGLQVGAPVRKAIHAALGERDETAQICTDAKGNPEQDPKLRDTENVPLGQDIDEYVAREVLPYVPDAWVDHAKTKVGYEIPFTRHFYEYVPPRLLEEI
;
A
#
# COMPACT_ATOMS: atom_id res chain seq x y z
N THR A 1 -32.98 18.73 -10.59
CA THR A 1 -34.18 19.57 -10.25
C THR A 1 -35.36 18.61 -10.20
N PRO A 2 -36.10 18.52 -9.10
CA PRO A 2 -37.29 17.69 -9.01
C PRO A 2 -38.26 17.98 -10.18
N GLY A 3 -38.79 16.89 -10.80
CA GLY A 3 -39.75 17.00 -11.89
C GLY A 3 -39.18 17.18 -13.30
N LYS A 4 -37.86 17.39 -13.46
CA LYS A 4 -37.22 17.42 -14.79
C LYS A 4 -36.84 15.98 -15.22
N ALA A 5 -37.19 15.61 -16.45
CA ALA A 5 -36.76 14.33 -17.01
C ALA A 5 -35.25 14.31 -17.12
N VAL A 6 -34.63 13.35 -16.45
CA VAL A 6 -33.16 13.16 -16.42
C VAL A 6 -32.84 11.70 -16.68
N ASN A 7 -31.99 11.43 -17.68
CA ASN A 7 -31.45 10.11 -17.92
C ASN A 7 -30.08 9.99 -17.27
N ARG A 8 -29.86 8.97 -16.45
CA ARG A 8 -28.57 8.62 -15.84
C ARG A 8 -28.20 7.18 -16.15
N ARG A 9 -26.91 6.90 -16.18
CA ARG A 9 -26.38 5.55 -16.38
C ARG A 9 -25.65 5.15 -15.11
N VAL A 10 -25.91 3.93 -14.62
CA VAL A 10 -25.19 3.32 -13.49
C VAL A 10 -24.57 2.00 -13.92
N TYR A 11 -23.44 1.68 -13.32
CA TYR A 11 -22.67 0.48 -13.60
C TYR A 11 -22.18 -0.21 -12.32
N ASP A 12 -22.28 -1.55 -12.30
CA ASP A 12 -21.68 -2.40 -11.26
C ASP A 12 -20.88 -3.53 -11.91
N PRO A 13 -19.53 -3.54 -11.78
CA PRO A 13 -18.64 -4.56 -12.35
C PRO A 13 -18.69 -5.92 -11.64
N ALA A 14 -19.33 -6.00 -10.47
CA ALA A 14 -19.48 -7.20 -9.66
C ALA A 14 -20.93 -7.27 -9.15
N ALA A 15 -21.88 -7.26 -10.08
CA ALA A 15 -23.29 -6.98 -9.85
C ALA A 15 -23.98 -7.95 -8.86
N GLY A 16 -23.42 -9.13 -8.64
CA GLY A 16 -24.02 -10.13 -7.77
C GLY A 16 -25.44 -10.47 -8.21
N THR A 17 -26.40 -10.31 -7.32
CA THR A 17 -27.83 -10.46 -7.60
C THR A 17 -28.52 -9.14 -8.00
N GLY A 18 -27.77 -8.06 -8.26
CA GLY A 18 -28.29 -6.78 -8.76
C GLY A 18 -28.87 -5.85 -7.69
N GLY A 19 -28.69 -6.20 -6.41
CA GLY A 19 -29.29 -5.44 -5.31
C GLY A 19 -28.91 -3.96 -5.27
N MET A 20 -27.63 -3.63 -5.50
CA MET A 20 -27.15 -2.24 -5.50
C MET A 20 -27.76 -1.43 -6.66
N LEU A 21 -27.84 -2.01 -7.85
CA LEU A 21 -28.45 -1.39 -9.02
C LEU A 21 -29.94 -1.10 -8.78
N SER A 22 -30.69 -2.09 -8.26
CA SER A 22 -32.11 -1.95 -7.95
C SER A 22 -32.36 -0.90 -6.88
N THR A 23 -31.60 -0.91 -5.78
CA THR A 23 -31.74 0.08 -4.71
C THR A 23 -31.43 1.50 -5.19
N MET A 24 -30.45 1.66 -6.10
CA MET A 24 -30.18 2.97 -6.69
C MET A 24 -31.33 3.47 -7.57
N ASP A 25 -31.96 2.60 -8.35
CA ASP A 25 -33.12 2.96 -9.18
C ASP A 25 -34.31 3.39 -8.31
N GLU A 26 -34.60 2.63 -7.25
CA GLU A 26 -35.64 2.93 -6.27
C GLU A 26 -35.38 4.30 -5.63
N HIS A 27 -34.19 4.53 -5.09
CA HIS A 27 -33.81 5.79 -4.46
C HIS A 27 -33.88 6.99 -5.42
N LEU A 28 -33.43 6.82 -6.67
CA LEU A 28 -33.52 7.90 -7.66
C LEU A 28 -34.97 8.25 -7.99
N ARG A 29 -35.87 7.27 -8.11
CA ARG A 29 -37.31 7.46 -8.40
C ARG A 29 -38.03 8.14 -7.23
N GLU A 30 -37.65 7.80 -5.98
CA GLU A 30 -38.18 8.47 -4.79
C GLU A 30 -37.89 9.96 -4.81
N GLN A 31 -36.65 10.35 -5.19
CA GLN A 31 -36.27 11.76 -5.26
C GLN A 31 -36.76 12.49 -6.50
N ASN A 32 -36.86 11.80 -7.63
CA ASN A 32 -37.32 12.37 -8.89
C ASN A 32 -38.04 11.30 -9.74
N PRO A 33 -39.38 11.21 -9.66
CA PRO A 33 -40.15 10.23 -10.41
C PRO A 33 -40.01 10.35 -11.95
N ALA A 34 -39.58 11.51 -12.47
CA ALA A 34 -39.31 11.69 -13.89
C ALA A 34 -37.92 11.24 -14.34
N ALA A 35 -37.06 10.87 -13.41
CA ALA A 35 -35.73 10.36 -13.73
C ALA A 35 -35.79 8.91 -14.24
N ARG A 36 -34.88 8.60 -15.17
CA ARG A 36 -34.67 7.24 -15.69
C ARG A 36 -33.23 6.82 -15.45
N LEU A 37 -33.07 5.63 -14.85
CA LEU A 37 -31.77 5.01 -14.63
C LEU A 37 -31.58 3.89 -15.64
N LEU A 38 -30.53 4.01 -16.45
CA LEU A 38 -30.07 2.93 -17.34
C LEU A 38 -29.02 2.13 -16.58
N MET A 39 -29.38 0.91 -16.21
CA MET A 39 -28.53 0.03 -15.39
C MET A 39 -27.71 -0.87 -16.29
N ALA A 40 -26.41 -0.97 -16.00
CA ALA A 40 -25.48 -1.90 -16.60
C ALA A 40 -24.72 -2.63 -15.51
N GLY A 41 -24.33 -3.85 -15.76
CA GLY A 41 -23.57 -4.65 -14.80
C GLY A 41 -22.85 -5.81 -15.45
N GLN A 42 -21.91 -6.38 -14.71
CA GLN A 42 -21.25 -7.60 -15.09
C GLN A 42 -21.08 -8.50 -13.88
N GLU A 43 -21.32 -9.81 -14.07
CA GLU A 43 -21.23 -10.81 -13.00
C GLU A 43 -20.53 -12.05 -13.53
N ILE A 44 -19.55 -12.54 -12.77
CA ILE A 44 -18.78 -13.73 -13.14
C ILE A 44 -19.50 -15.04 -12.80
N ASN A 45 -20.32 -15.03 -11.74
CA ASN A 45 -21.03 -16.23 -11.28
C ASN A 45 -22.35 -16.40 -12.05
N PRO A 46 -22.51 -17.52 -12.81
CA PRO A 46 -23.72 -17.75 -13.61
C PRO A 46 -25.02 -17.79 -12.80
N SER A 47 -24.98 -18.31 -11.57
CA SER A 47 -26.17 -18.38 -10.69
C SER A 47 -26.58 -16.99 -10.20
N SER A 48 -25.63 -16.18 -9.73
CA SER A 48 -25.89 -14.78 -9.32
C SER A 48 -26.38 -13.94 -10.50
N TYR A 49 -25.78 -14.11 -11.67
CA TYR A 49 -26.22 -13.49 -12.92
C TYR A 49 -27.67 -13.81 -13.26
N ALA A 50 -28.06 -15.10 -13.19
CA ALA A 50 -29.42 -15.54 -13.48
C ALA A 50 -30.42 -14.93 -12.48
N VAL A 51 -30.08 -14.92 -11.19
CA VAL A 51 -30.89 -14.30 -10.13
C VAL A 51 -31.02 -12.80 -10.37
N CYS A 52 -29.92 -12.10 -10.70
CA CYS A 52 -29.93 -10.67 -11.02
C CYS A 52 -30.92 -10.35 -12.14
N LYS A 53 -30.85 -11.07 -13.26
CA LYS A 53 -31.77 -10.85 -14.38
C LYS A 53 -33.21 -11.16 -14.02
N ALA A 54 -33.47 -12.25 -13.30
CA ALA A 54 -34.80 -12.62 -12.87
C ALA A 54 -35.43 -11.57 -11.96
N ASP A 55 -34.68 -11.09 -10.92
CA ASP A 55 -35.16 -10.05 -10.01
C ASP A 55 -35.45 -8.74 -10.74
N MET A 56 -34.55 -8.29 -11.62
CA MET A 56 -34.75 -7.09 -12.41
C MET A 56 -35.97 -7.19 -13.36
N ILE A 57 -36.21 -8.35 -13.97
CA ILE A 57 -37.42 -8.59 -14.81
C ILE A 57 -38.67 -8.46 -13.95
N ILE A 58 -38.70 -9.09 -12.77
CA ILE A 58 -39.83 -9.01 -11.82
C ILE A 58 -40.11 -7.56 -11.42
N LYS A 59 -39.09 -6.76 -11.26
CA LYS A 59 -39.18 -5.32 -10.93
C LYS A 59 -39.48 -4.43 -12.14
N GLY A 60 -39.63 -5.00 -13.33
CA GLY A 60 -39.85 -4.23 -14.56
C GLY A 60 -38.64 -3.41 -15.01
N GLN A 61 -37.45 -3.81 -14.63
CA GLN A 61 -36.18 -3.12 -14.95
C GLN A 61 -35.54 -3.75 -16.20
N PRO A 62 -34.81 -2.95 -17.03
CA PRO A 62 -34.13 -3.46 -18.23
C PRO A 62 -32.93 -4.34 -17.86
N VAL A 63 -32.79 -5.47 -18.54
CA VAL A 63 -31.76 -6.50 -18.26
C VAL A 63 -30.74 -6.68 -19.39
N ASP A 64 -30.87 -5.96 -20.50
CA ASP A 64 -30.06 -6.17 -21.71
C ASP A 64 -28.59 -5.80 -21.50
N ALA A 65 -28.30 -4.86 -20.58
CA ALA A 65 -26.97 -4.40 -20.25
C ALA A 65 -26.34 -5.15 -19.05
N ILE A 66 -26.94 -6.25 -18.60
CA ILE A 66 -26.32 -7.14 -17.60
C ILE A 66 -25.62 -8.26 -18.35
N ALA A 67 -24.28 -8.33 -18.20
CA ALA A 67 -23.42 -9.31 -18.88
C ALA A 67 -22.92 -10.40 -17.93
N LEU A 68 -22.76 -11.60 -18.46
CA LEU A 68 -22.05 -12.68 -17.77
C LEU A 68 -20.58 -12.69 -18.20
N GLY A 69 -19.66 -12.69 -17.26
CA GLY A 69 -18.23 -12.77 -17.56
C GLY A 69 -17.34 -12.14 -16.49
N ASN A 70 -16.05 -12.34 -16.66
CA ASN A 70 -15.04 -11.78 -15.74
C ASN A 70 -14.65 -10.36 -16.16
N THR A 71 -15.07 -9.38 -15.41
CA THR A 71 -14.79 -7.95 -15.64
C THR A 71 -13.29 -7.63 -15.82
N LEU A 72 -12.41 -8.34 -15.13
CA LEU A 72 -10.97 -8.08 -15.20
C LEU A 72 -10.33 -8.54 -16.51
N THR A 73 -10.87 -9.59 -17.14
CA THR A 73 -10.31 -10.20 -18.36
C THR A 73 -11.12 -9.91 -19.61
N ASP A 74 -12.43 -9.71 -19.47
CA ASP A 74 -13.38 -9.52 -20.57
C ASP A 74 -14.39 -8.44 -20.19
N ASP A 75 -14.07 -7.19 -20.46
CA ASP A 75 -14.92 -6.04 -20.18
C ASP A 75 -16.07 -5.92 -21.19
N ALA A 76 -17.22 -6.47 -20.86
CA ALA A 76 -18.42 -6.41 -21.68
C ALA A 76 -18.95 -4.97 -21.94
N HIS A 77 -18.44 -4.00 -21.19
CA HIS A 77 -18.81 -2.59 -21.30
C HIS A 77 -17.62 -1.70 -21.76
N ALA A 78 -16.67 -2.27 -22.50
CA ALA A 78 -15.55 -1.54 -23.04
C ALA A 78 -16.01 -0.30 -23.84
N GLY A 79 -15.33 0.82 -23.64
CA GLY A 79 -15.66 2.10 -24.31
C GLY A 79 -16.95 2.78 -23.86
N LYS A 80 -17.66 2.25 -22.85
CA LYS A 80 -18.82 2.90 -22.24
C LYS A 80 -18.42 3.66 -20.99
N ASP A 81 -19.07 4.78 -20.73
CA ASP A 81 -18.93 5.59 -19.52
C ASP A 81 -20.24 5.70 -18.75
N PHE A 82 -20.15 5.96 -17.44
CA PHE A 82 -21.30 5.99 -16.55
C PHE A 82 -21.28 7.21 -15.62
N HIS A 83 -22.46 7.73 -15.29
CA HIS A 83 -22.63 8.82 -14.34
C HIS A 83 -22.38 8.35 -12.92
N TYR A 84 -22.78 7.11 -12.63
CA TYR A 84 -22.58 6.47 -11.33
C TYR A 84 -21.97 5.08 -11.52
N CYS A 85 -20.96 4.78 -10.72
CA CYS A 85 -20.40 3.45 -10.65
C CYS A 85 -20.46 2.98 -9.21
N LEU A 86 -21.02 1.80 -8.99
CA LEU A 86 -21.17 1.21 -7.65
C LEU A 86 -20.52 -0.16 -7.68
N SER A 87 -19.83 -0.55 -6.61
CA SER A 87 -19.34 -1.92 -6.50
C SER A 87 -19.15 -2.36 -5.06
N ASN A 88 -19.48 -3.62 -4.82
CA ASN A 88 -19.06 -4.37 -3.65
C ASN A 88 -18.32 -5.63 -4.13
N PRO A 89 -17.06 -5.48 -4.56
CA PRO A 89 -16.29 -6.58 -5.12
C PRO A 89 -15.93 -7.60 -4.02
N PRO A 90 -15.52 -8.82 -4.38
CA PRO A 90 -15.07 -9.80 -3.40
C PRO A 90 -13.82 -9.30 -2.67
N PHE A 91 -13.81 -9.41 -1.33
CA PHE A 91 -12.70 -8.97 -0.47
C PHE A 91 -11.62 -10.04 -0.33
N GLY A 92 -10.35 -9.66 -0.48
CA GLY A 92 -9.21 -10.53 -0.25
C GLY A 92 -9.17 -11.76 -1.18
N VAL A 93 -9.76 -11.66 -2.36
CA VAL A 93 -9.76 -12.74 -3.35
C VAL A 93 -8.60 -12.55 -4.32
N GLU A 94 -7.83 -13.63 -4.51
CA GLU A 94 -6.73 -13.64 -5.46
C GLU A 94 -7.23 -13.47 -6.90
N TRP A 95 -6.45 -12.73 -7.70
CA TRP A 95 -6.73 -12.51 -9.12
C TRP A 95 -5.78 -13.27 -10.06
N LYS A 96 -5.17 -14.34 -9.55
CA LYS A 96 -4.20 -15.16 -10.28
C LYS A 96 -4.73 -15.68 -11.62
N THR A 97 -6.00 -16.06 -11.67
CA THR A 97 -6.65 -16.53 -12.91
C THR A 97 -6.76 -15.43 -13.98
N SER A 98 -6.81 -14.17 -13.58
CA SER A 98 -6.89 -13.00 -14.47
C SER A 98 -5.52 -12.34 -14.71
N GLN A 99 -4.48 -12.85 -14.07
CA GLN A 99 -3.16 -12.18 -14.00
C GLN A 99 -2.55 -11.93 -15.39
N ARG A 100 -2.66 -12.89 -16.28
CA ARG A 100 -2.06 -12.80 -17.61
C ARG A 100 -2.63 -11.63 -18.41
N GLU A 101 -3.94 -11.51 -18.45
CA GLU A 101 -4.67 -10.47 -19.18
C GLU A 101 -4.47 -9.10 -18.56
N VAL A 102 -4.57 -8.99 -17.24
CA VAL A 102 -4.36 -7.75 -16.47
C VAL A 102 -2.93 -7.23 -16.63
N VAL A 103 -1.91 -8.10 -16.50
CA VAL A 103 -0.50 -7.73 -16.69
C VAL A 103 -0.24 -7.34 -18.15
N LYS A 104 -0.86 -8.02 -19.11
CA LYS A 104 -0.76 -7.67 -20.53
C LYS A 104 -1.32 -6.27 -20.79
N GLU A 105 -2.52 -5.97 -20.29
CA GLU A 105 -3.12 -4.64 -20.41
C GLU A 105 -2.25 -3.57 -19.78
N HIS A 106 -1.82 -3.77 -18.54
CA HIS A 106 -0.92 -2.84 -17.83
C HIS A 106 0.36 -2.52 -18.63
N LYS A 107 1.04 -3.56 -19.14
CA LYS A 107 2.29 -3.37 -19.89
C LYS A 107 2.12 -2.75 -21.28
N GLN A 108 1.03 -3.10 -21.97
CA GLN A 108 0.83 -2.67 -23.36
C GLN A 108 0.17 -1.31 -23.47
N LEU A 109 -0.77 -1.00 -22.58
CA LEU A 109 -1.56 0.22 -22.63
C LEU A 109 -1.10 1.29 -21.62
N GLY A 110 -0.46 0.90 -20.52
CA GLY A 110 -0.11 1.83 -19.45
C GLY A 110 -1.33 2.65 -19.01
N PHE A 111 -1.18 3.96 -18.91
CA PHE A 111 -2.27 4.88 -18.55
C PHE A 111 -3.38 5.05 -19.60
N LYS A 112 -3.25 4.43 -20.78
CA LYS A 112 -4.36 4.33 -21.75
C LYS A 112 -5.29 3.15 -21.46
N GLY A 113 -4.88 2.23 -20.60
CA GLY A 113 -5.68 1.11 -20.10
C GLY A 113 -6.13 1.34 -18.68
N ARG A 114 -6.92 0.39 -18.16
CA ARG A 114 -7.51 0.46 -16.81
C ARG A 114 -6.46 0.40 -15.69
N PHE A 115 -5.39 -0.36 -15.87
CA PHE A 115 -4.45 -0.75 -14.82
C PHE A 115 -3.11 0.00 -14.88
N GLY A 116 -3.07 1.16 -15.55
CA GLY A 116 -1.86 1.97 -15.72
C GLY A 116 -1.17 2.38 -14.42
N PRO A 117 -1.89 2.84 -13.39
CA PRO A 117 -1.28 3.32 -12.15
C PRO A 117 -0.45 2.28 -11.40
N GLY A 118 -0.85 1.00 -11.44
CA GLY A 118 -0.13 -0.06 -10.74
C GLY A 118 -0.92 -1.37 -10.67
N LEU A 119 -0.27 -2.42 -10.20
CA LEU A 119 -0.88 -3.72 -9.98
C LEU A 119 -0.73 -4.10 -8.50
N PRO A 120 -1.83 -4.44 -7.80
CA PRO A 120 -1.75 -4.90 -6.42
C PRO A 120 -1.16 -6.31 -6.34
N ALA A 121 -0.80 -6.75 -5.13
CA ALA A 121 -0.39 -8.13 -4.87
C ALA A 121 -1.45 -9.11 -5.40
N VAL A 122 -0.99 -10.25 -5.93
CA VAL A 122 -1.89 -11.25 -6.56
C VAL A 122 -2.93 -11.80 -5.58
N SER A 123 -2.65 -11.74 -4.28
CA SER A 123 -3.53 -12.22 -3.21
C SER A 123 -4.79 -11.38 -3.00
N ASP A 124 -4.86 -10.14 -3.51
CA ASP A 124 -6.03 -9.27 -3.34
C ASP A 124 -6.27 -8.41 -4.60
N GLY A 125 -7.33 -8.71 -5.34
CA GLY A 125 -7.73 -8.01 -6.56
C GLY A 125 -8.63 -6.79 -6.35
N SER A 126 -8.96 -6.41 -5.12
CA SER A 126 -9.95 -5.36 -4.84
C SER A 126 -9.59 -4.00 -5.46
N MET A 127 -8.31 -3.62 -5.47
CA MET A 127 -7.85 -2.39 -6.10
C MET A 127 -7.92 -2.42 -7.65
N LEU A 128 -7.96 -3.60 -8.28
CA LEU A 128 -8.23 -3.69 -9.73
C LEU A 128 -9.66 -3.27 -10.06
N PHE A 129 -10.63 -3.61 -9.19
CA PHE A 129 -12.01 -3.13 -9.32
C PHE A 129 -12.11 -1.62 -9.10
N LEU A 130 -11.35 -1.05 -8.16
CA LEU A 130 -11.25 0.40 -7.99
C LEU A 130 -10.77 1.08 -9.29
N LEU A 131 -9.68 0.60 -9.87
CA LEU A 131 -9.14 1.14 -11.13
C LEU A 131 -10.13 0.97 -12.29
N HIS A 132 -10.80 -0.17 -12.38
CA HIS A 132 -11.82 -0.41 -13.39
C HIS A 132 -13.02 0.55 -13.23
N LEU A 133 -13.49 0.79 -12.00
CA LEU A 133 -14.55 1.77 -11.76
C LEU A 133 -14.14 3.17 -12.21
N ILE A 134 -12.92 3.58 -11.91
CA ILE A 134 -12.40 4.89 -12.31
C ILE A 134 -12.37 5.01 -13.83
N ASP A 135 -11.97 3.96 -14.55
CA ASP A 135 -12.02 3.93 -16.02
C ASP A 135 -13.46 4.14 -16.55
N LYS A 136 -14.43 3.52 -15.89
CA LYS A 136 -15.85 3.61 -16.26
C LYS A 136 -16.55 4.91 -15.86
N MET A 137 -15.97 5.69 -14.98
CA MET A 137 -16.53 6.99 -14.59
C MET A 137 -16.55 7.94 -15.79
N ARG A 138 -17.73 8.49 -16.10
CA ARG A 138 -17.92 9.49 -17.17
C ARG A 138 -16.96 10.67 -16.98
N THR A 139 -16.36 11.13 -18.07
CA THR A 139 -15.61 12.38 -18.10
C THR A 139 -16.55 13.55 -17.81
N VAL A 140 -15.99 14.66 -17.36
CA VAL A 140 -16.74 15.88 -17.09
C VAL A 140 -17.31 16.38 -18.40
N ASP A 141 -18.61 16.72 -18.38
CA ASP A 141 -19.26 17.34 -19.54
C ASP A 141 -18.73 18.77 -19.69
N PRO A 142 -18.24 19.17 -20.89
CA PRO A 142 -17.73 20.52 -21.10
C PRO A 142 -18.77 21.63 -20.88
N ASP A 143 -20.03 21.32 -21.16
CA ASP A 143 -21.13 22.30 -21.10
C ASP A 143 -21.82 22.32 -19.74
N ASP A 144 -21.70 21.26 -18.93
CA ASP A 144 -22.29 21.16 -17.58
C ASP A 144 -21.38 20.32 -16.65
N GLU A 145 -20.57 20.99 -15.85
CA GLU A 145 -19.66 20.35 -14.89
C GLU A 145 -20.35 19.44 -13.85
N ASN A 146 -21.67 19.59 -13.66
CA ASN A 146 -22.44 18.70 -12.79
C ASN A 146 -22.74 17.35 -13.44
N VAL A 147 -22.55 17.25 -14.77
CA VAL A 147 -22.67 16.01 -15.51
C VAL A 147 -21.30 15.35 -15.59
N ARG A 148 -20.99 14.56 -14.60
CA ARG A 148 -19.71 13.86 -14.45
C ARG A 148 -19.88 12.48 -13.83
N GLY A 149 -18.81 11.68 -13.85
CA GLY A 149 -18.79 10.37 -13.21
C GLY A 149 -18.49 10.46 -11.72
N ARG A 150 -19.25 9.71 -10.92
CA ARG A 150 -19.02 9.49 -9.50
C ARG A 150 -19.05 8.00 -9.22
N ALA A 151 -18.26 7.54 -8.24
CA ALA A 151 -18.26 6.15 -7.86
C ALA A 151 -18.28 5.96 -6.35
N ALA A 152 -18.83 4.83 -5.93
CA ALA A 152 -18.70 4.33 -4.57
C ALA A 152 -18.34 2.84 -4.60
N ILE A 153 -17.28 2.49 -3.92
CA ILE A 153 -16.80 1.09 -3.83
C ILE A 153 -16.58 0.71 -2.38
N VAL A 154 -17.07 -0.48 -2.01
CA VAL A 154 -16.82 -1.06 -0.69
C VAL A 154 -15.53 -1.87 -0.76
N LEU A 155 -14.59 -1.56 0.11
CA LEU A 155 -13.30 -2.25 0.21
C LEU A 155 -13.03 -2.68 1.65
N ASN A 156 -12.19 -3.69 1.84
CA ASN A 156 -11.64 -4.01 3.16
C ASN A 156 -10.57 -2.98 3.58
N GLY A 157 -9.92 -3.19 4.73
CA GLY A 157 -8.90 -2.27 5.22
C GLY A 157 -7.57 -2.30 4.46
N SER A 158 -7.24 -3.42 3.81
CA SER A 158 -5.94 -3.59 3.13
C SER A 158 -5.61 -2.48 2.12
N PRO A 159 -6.51 -2.05 1.24
CA PRO A 159 -6.27 -0.96 0.31
C PRO A 159 -5.82 0.36 0.94
N LEU A 160 -6.07 0.58 2.22
CA LEU A 160 -5.68 1.81 2.92
C LEU A 160 -4.18 1.91 3.18
N PHE A 161 -3.51 0.78 3.48
CA PHE A 161 -2.13 0.79 3.98
C PHE A 161 -1.21 -0.30 3.40
N THR A 162 -1.73 -1.33 2.74
CA THR A 162 -0.90 -2.42 2.19
C THR A 162 0.02 -1.89 1.10
N GLY A 163 1.23 -2.45 1.04
CA GLY A 163 2.25 -2.12 0.04
C GLY A 163 3.23 -1.06 0.51
N ARG A 164 4.52 -1.29 0.23
CA ARG A 164 5.61 -0.35 0.52
C ARG A 164 5.61 0.80 -0.48
N ALA A 165 6.31 1.89 -0.16
CA ALA A 165 6.58 2.98 -1.11
C ALA A 165 7.10 2.45 -2.46
N GLY A 166 6.44 2.83 -3.54
CA GLY A 166 6.73 2.35 -4.91
C GLY A 166 6.16 0.96 -5.24
N SER A 167 5.37 0.33 -4.36
CA SER A 167 4.60 -0.88 -4.72
C SER A 167 3.34 -0.52 -5.51
N GLY A 168 2.74 -1.50 -6.18
CA GLY A 168 1.54 -1.27 -6.97
C GLY A 168 0.39 -0.67 -6.19
N GLU A 169 0.14 -1.14 -4.97
CA GLU A 169 -0.92 -0.59 -4.10
C GLU A 169 -0.65 0.86 -3.69
N SER A 170 0.60 1.16 -3.32
CA SER A 170 1.02 2.52 -2.98
C SER A 170 0.91 3.47 -4.18
N GLU A 171 1.30 3.02 -5.37
CA GLU A 171 1.20 3.80 -6.61
C GLU A 171 -0.26 4.02 -7.04
N ILE A 172 -1.15 3.04 -6.83
CA ILE A 172 -2.60 3.22 -7.07
C ILE A 172 -3.16 4.29 -6.13
N ARG A 173 -2.86 4.23 -4.81
CA ARG A 173 -3.27 5.26 -3.84
C ARG A 173 -2.74 6.64 -4.23
N ARG A 174 -1.43 6.70 -4.55
CA ARG A 174 -0.79 7.91 -5.03
C ARG A 174 -1.55 8.53 -6.20
N TRP A 175 -1.79 7.74 -7.24
CA TRP A 175 -2.48 8.22 -8.44
C TRP A 175 -3.89 8.71 -8.15
N VAL A 176 -4.66 7.98 -7.33
CA VAL A 176 -6.03 8.37 -6.97
C VAL A 176 -6.06 9.66 -6.18
N LEU A 177 -5.08 9.89 -5.29
CA LEU A 177 -4.96 11.09 -4.46
C LEU A 177 -4.41 12.28 -5.26
N GLU A 178 -3.34 12.10 -6.02
CA GLU A 178 -2.72 13.16 -6.84
C GLU A 178 -3.64 13.63 -7.99
N CYS A 179 -4.45 12.72 -8.56
CA CYS A 179 -5.49 13.08 -9.53
C CYS A 179 -6.76 13.67 -8.90
N ASP A 180 -6.77 13.87 -7.59
CA ASP A 180 -7.90 14.42 -6.82
C ASP A 180 -9.24 13.68 -7.03
N LEU A 181 -9.18 12.35 -7.23
CA LEU A 181 -10.35 11.51 -7.48
C LEU A 181 -11.04 11.05 -6.20
N LEU A 182 -10.29 10.85 -5.10
CA LEU A 182 -10.83 10.38 -3.82
C LEU A 182 -11.48 11.53 -3.06
N ASP A 183 -12.79 11.47 -2.88
CA ASP A 183 -13.58 12.49 -2.20
C ASP A 183 -13.76 12.20 -0.71
N ALA A 184 -14.12 10.96 -0.38
CA ALA A 184 -14.26 10.55 1.02
C ALA A 184 -14.01 9.06 1.22
N ILE A 185 -13.67 8.68 2.47
CA ILE A 185 -13.67 7.30 2.95
C ILE A 185 -14.55 7.22 4.18
N ILE A 186 -15.52 6.29 4.17
CA ILE A 186 -16.46 6.08 5.26
C ILE A 186 -16.20 4.70 5.85
N ALA A 187 -15.75 4.62 7.10
CA ALA A 187 -15.62 3.35 7.83
C ALA A 187 -17.00 2.83 8.22
N LEU A 188 -17.24 1.54 7.96
CA LEU A 188 -18.46 0.84 8.34
C LEU A 188 -18.23 -0.04 9.59
N PRO A 189 -19.29 -0.38 10.33
CA PRO A 189 -19.19 -1.36 11.40
C PRO A 189 -18.67 -2.72 10.91
N THR A 190 -18.01 -3.45 11.78
CA THR A 190 -17.73 -4.89 11.56
C THR A 190 -19.03 -5.69 11.52
N ASP A 191 -18.98 -6.91 11.02
CA ASP A 191 -20.12 -7.86 11.00
C ASP A 191 -21.34 -7.35 10.18
N MET A 192 -21.08 -6.52 9.14
CA MET A 192 -22.11 -5.98 8.24
C MET A 192 -22.46 -6.89 7.05
N PHE A 193 -21.61 -7.88 6.73
CA PHE A 193 -21.74 -8.72 5.54
C PHE A 193 -21.93 -10.19 5.89
N TYR A 194 -22.62 -10.94 5.01
CA TYR A 194 -23.01 -12.33 5.25
C TYR A 194 -21.83 -13.29 5.39
N ASN A 195 -20.75 -13.04 4.67
CA ASN A 195 -19.60 -13.95 4.55
C ASN A 195 -18.33 -13.47 5.25
N THR A 196 -18.36 -12.29 5.87
CA THR A 196 -17.20 -11.73 6.56
C THR A 196 -17.57 -10.80 7.70
N GLY A 197 -16.80 -10.85 8.80
CA GLY A 197 -16.92 -9.93 9.93
C GLY A 197 -15.88 -8.80 9.94
N ILE A 198 -15.08 -8.65 8.88
CA ILE A 198 -14.00 -7.65 8.84
C ILE A 198 -14.52 -6.21 8.75
N ALA A 199 -13.69 -5.26 9.15
CA ALA A 199 -13.93 -3.84 8.91
C ALA A 199 -13.90 -3.54 7.41
N THR A 200 -14.85 -2.75 6.95
CA THR A 200 -14.99 -2.34 5.56
C THR A 200 -15.15 -0.84 5.46
N TYR A 201 -14.82 -0.31 4.29
CA TYR A 201 -14.79 1.12 4.02
C TYR A 201 -15.43 1.41 2.69
N ILE A 202 -16.29 2.43 2.62
CA ILE A 202 -16.81 2.94 1.36
C ILE A 202 -15.85 4.04 0.87
N TRP A 203 -15.23 3.83 -0.29
CA TRP A 203 -14.47 4.86 -0.98
C TRP A 203 -15.39 5.60 -1.94
N VAL A 204 -15.52 6.90 -1.75
CA VAL A 204 -16.31 7.79 -2.61
C VAL A 204 -15.38 8.53 -3.55
N LEU A 205 -15.65 8.43 -4.84
CA LEU A 205 -14.83 9.01 -5.90
C LEU A 205 -15.66 10.02 -6.71
N ASP A 206 -15.03 11.11 -7.13
CA ASP A 206 -15.63 12.12 -7.99
C ASP A 206 -14.63 12.56 -9.07
N ARG A 207 -15.01 12.56 -10.34
CA ARG A 207 -14.15 13.02 -11.45
C ARG A 207 -13.81 14.50 -11.37
N LYS A 208 -14.67 15.29 -10.74
CA LYS A 208 -14.45 16.72 -10.52
C LYS A 208 -15.16 17.15 -9.25
N LYS A 209 -14.43 17.18 -8.17
CA LYS A 209 -14.96 17.62 -6.88
C LYS A 209 -15.46 19.07 -6.93
N PRO A 210 -16.49 19.43 -6.16
CA PRO A 210 -16.85 20.82 -5.89
C PRO A 210 -15.65 21.62 -5.37
N ALA A 211 -15.64 22.93 -5.59
CA ALA A 211 -14.50 23.78 -5.31
C ALA A 211 -13.99 23.66 -3.87
N GLU A 212 -14.93 23.59 -2.91
CA GLU A 212 -14.66 23.48 -1.47
C GLU A 212 -14.01 22.14 -1.06
N ARG A 213 -14.14 21.10 -1.89
CA ARG A 213 -13.59 19.75 -1.60
C ARG A 213 -12.31 19.42 -2.37
N ARG A 214 -11.90 20.30 -3.31
CA ARG A 214 -10.72 20.03 -4.15
C ARG A 214 -9.46 19.96 -3.33
N GLY A 215 -8.59 18.98 -3.67
CA GLY A 215 -7.34 18.74 -2.97
C GLY A 215 -7.48 18.12 -1.59
N HIS A 216 -8.70 17.84 -1.12
CA HIS A 216 -8.96 17.29 0.20
C HIS A 216 -9.70 15.95 0.14
N VAL A 217 -9.53 15.17 1.19
CA VAL A 217 -10.23 13.90 1.42
C VAL A 217 -10.89 13.94 2.78
N GLN A 218 -12.17 13.59 2.82
CA GLN A 218 -12.92 13.48 4.07
C GLN A 218 -12.88 12.04 4.57
N LEU A 219 -12.47 11.84 5.82
CA LEU A 219 -12.56 10.56 6.53
C LEU A 219 -13.75 10.62 7.48
N ILE A 220 -14.64 9.61 7.44
CA ILE A 220 -15.83 9.52 8.29
C ILE A 220 -15.83 8.20 9.02
N ASP A 221 -15.82 8.25 10.35
CA ASP A 221 -15.90 7.05 11.21
C ASP A 221 -17.35 6.71 11.56
N GLY A 222 -17.94 5.79 10.80
CA GLY A 222 -19.23 5.18 11.07
C GLY A 222 -19.14 3.83 11.79
N SER A 223 -17.96 3.41 12.24
CA SER A 223 -17.70 2.06 12.76
C SER A 223 -18.56 1.68 13.99
N GLN A 224 -19.01 2.68 14.74
CA GLN A 224 -19.87 2.51 15.91
C GLN A 224 -21.36 2.81 15.65
N MET A 225 -21.72 3.13 14.41
CA MET A 225 -23.10 3.46 14.01
C MET A 225 -23.79 2.21 13.50
N PHE A 226 -24.49 1.49 14.38
CA PHE A 226 -25.18 0.25 14.01
C PHE A 226 -26.29 -0.13 14.96
N THR A 227 -27.25 -0.88 14.44
CA THR A 227 -28.23 -1.64 15.20
C THR A 227 -27.85 -3.12 15.18
N LYS A 228 -27.92 -3.78 16.33
CA LYS A 228 -27.72 -5.25 16.41
C LYS A 228 -28.94 -5.95 15.84
N MET A 229 -28.73 -6.90 14.94
CA MET A 229 -29.78 -7.71 14.37
C MET A 229 -30.34 -8.68 15.43
N ARG A 230 -31.65 -8.92 15.42
CA ARG A 230 -32.30 -9.92 16.32
C ARG A 230 -31.85 -11.35 16.01
N LYS A 231 -31.56 -11.66 14.74
CA LYS A 231 -31.07 -12.96 14.27
C LYS A 231 -29.92 -12.73 13.29
N SER A 232 -28.82 -13.42 13.52
CA SER A 232 -27.66 -13.35 12.60
C SER A 232 -27.97 -14.05 11.27
N LEU A 233 -27.39 -13.53 10.20
CA LEU A 233 -27.42 -14.11 8.87
C LEU A 233 -25.97 -14.41 8.43
N GLY A 234 -25.49 -15.61 8.69
CA GLY A 234 -24.07 -15.93 8.57
C GLY A 234 -23.22 -15.09 9.50
N SER A 235 -22.23 -14.41 8.99
CA SER A 235 -21.38 -13.48 9.75
C SER A 235 -22.05 -12.13 10.01
N LYS A 236 -23.12 -11.78 9.31
CA LYS A 236 -23.83 -10.53 9.49
C LYS A 236 -24.61 -10.52 10.80
N ARG A 237 -24.28 -9.59 11.70
CA ARG A 237 -24.89 -9.40 13.02
C ARG A 237 -25.32 -7.97 13.27
N LYS A 238 -24.91 -7.04 12.42
CA LYS A 238 -25.15 -5.61 12.53
C LYS A 238 -25.73 -5.08 11.22
N GLU A 239 -26.47 -4.00 11.32
CA GLU A 239 -27.03 -3.27 10.18
C GLU A 239 -27.05 -1.79 10.49
N LEU A 240 -26.99 -0.96 9.44
CA LEU A 240 -27.25 0.48 9.56
C LEU A 240 -28.75 0.70 9.56
N SER A 241 -29.26 1.43 10.56
CA SER A 241 -30.61 1.92 10.52
C SER A 241 -30.77 3.07 9.52
N PRO A 242 -31.98 3.40 9.07
CA PRO A 242 -32.21 4.59 8.23
C PRO A 242 -31.62 5.87 8.85
N THR A 243 -31.69 6.02 10.18
CA THR A 243 -31.13 7.16 10.92
C THR A 243 -29.59 7.16 10.86
N ASP A 244 -28.95 6.00 10.94
CA ASP A 244 -27.48 5.88 10.78
C ASP A 244 -27.06 6.32 9.39
N ILE A 245 -27.76 5.83 8.35
CA ILE A 245 -27.51 6.21 6.96
C ILE A 245 -27.69 7.73 6.77
N GLU A 246 -28.78 8.28 7.25
CA GLU A 246 -29.04 9.74 7.17
C GLU A 246 -27.93 10.54 7.88
N THR A 247 -27.45 10.05 9.03
CA THR A 247 -26.37 10.71 9.77
C THR A 247 -25.06 10.66 8.99
N LEU A 248 -24.70 9.53 8.40
CA LEU A 248 -23.51 9.41 7.55
C LEU A 248 -23.59 10.35 6.34
N VAL A 249 -24.76 10.44 5.70
CA VAL A 249 -24.99 11.36 4.57
C VAL A 249 -24.86 12.82 5.01
N LYS A 250 -25.39 13.20 6.18
CA LYS A 250 -25.25 14.54 6.76
C LYS A 250 -23.79 14.88 7.07
N LEU A 251 -23.03 13.93 7.69
CA LEU A 251 -21.61 14.12 7.95
C LEU A 251 -20.84 14.35 6.64
N TYR A 252 -21.12 13.53 5.62
CA TYR A 252 -20.51 13.70 4.31
C TYR A 252 -20.84 15.06 3.69
N ALA A 253 -22.10 15.48 3.72
CA ALA A 253 -22.53 16.75 3.14
C ALA A 253 -21.99 17.98 3.89
N ALA A 254 -21.84 17.90 5.21
CA ALA A 254 -21.32 18.98 6.05
C ALA A 254 -19.82 19.25 5.85
N PHE A 255 -19.07 18.28 5.33
CA PHE A 255 -17.64 18.35 5.01
C PHE A 255 -16.78 18.89 6.17
N ASP A 256 -16.19 20.09 6.05
CA ASP A 256 -15.34 20.75 7.03
C ASP A 256 -16.10 21.29 8.26
N SER A 257 -17.40 21.51 8.12
CA SER A 257 -18.28 21.90 9.22
C SER A 257 -18.91 20.71 9.96
N ALA A 258 -18.52 19.48 9.61
CA ALA A 258 -19.02 18.26 10.26
C ALA A 258 -18.45 18.08 11.69
N ASP A 259 -19.09 17.18 12.45
CA ASP A 259 -18.62 16.73 13.77
C ASP A 259 -17.18 16.20 13.68
N ASP A 260 -16.22 16.87 14.30
CA ASP A 260 -14.79 16.59 14.26
C ASP A 260 -14.38 15.26 14.91
N LYS A 261 -15.24 14.68 15.78
CA LYS A 261 -15.00 13.36 16.37
C LYS A 261 -15.21 12.23 15.37
N ARG A 262 -16.16 12.38 14.47
CA ARG A 262 -16.52 11.35 13.49
C ARG A 262 -16.18 11.71 12.04
N SER A 263 -15.83 12.95 11.79
CA SER A 263 -15.48 13.44 10.45
C SER A 263 -14.25 14.33 10.52
N LYS A 264 -13.25 14.03 9.69
CA LYS A 264 -12.00 14.80 9.60
C LYS A 264 -11.64 14.99 8.13
N VAL A 265 -11.16 16.19 7.80
CA VAL A 265 -10.76 16.55 6.45
C VAL A 265 -9.27 16.76 6.39
N PHE A 266 -8.62 16.17 5.39
CA PHE A 266 -7.18 16.23 5.20
C PHE A 266 -6.87 16.63 3.76
N PRO A 267 -5.79 17.41 3.52
CA PRO A 267 -5.25 17.56 2.19
C PRO A 267 -4.74 16.20 1.68
N GLY A 268 -4.91 15.91 0.39
CA GLY A 268 -4.50 14.62 -0.18
C GLY A 268 -3.02 14.30 0.00
N GLU A 269 -2.16 15.32 0.01
CA GLU A 269 -0.72 15.19 0.27
C GLU A 269 -0.38 14.73 1.70
N ALA A 270 -1.28 14.93 2.67
CA ALA A 270 -1.06 14.46 4.05
C ALA A 270 -0.97 12.94 4.18
N PHE A 271 -1.41 12.21 3.17
CA PHE A 271 -1.30 10.75 3.08
C PHE A 271 -0.02 10.27 2.38
N GLY A 272 0.78 11.20 1.87
CA GLY A 272 2.03 10.91 1.20
C GLY A 272 3.24 11.03 2.14
N PHE A 273 4.27 10.24 1.86
CA PHE A 273 5.51 10.24 2.62
C PHE A 273 6.70 9.84 1.74
N HIS A 274 7.88 10.26 2.16
CA HIS A 274 9.15 9.77 1.65
C HIS A 274 9.62 8.61 2.54
N THR A 275 9.79 7.42 1.99
CA THR A 275 10.58 6.38 2.66
C THR A 275 12.04 6.63 2.35
N ILE A 276 12.79 7.07 3.34
CA ILE A 276 14.23 7.29 3.26
C ILE A 276 14.99 6.06 3.78
N THR A 277 16.19 5.85 3.27
CA THR A 277 17.11 4.83 3.79
C THR A 277 18.15 5.52 4.67
N VAL A 278 18.16 5.14 5.94
CA VAL A 278 19.14 5.60 6.93
C VAL A 278 20.26 4.58 6.97
N GLU A 279 21.46 5.02 6.61
CA GLU A 279 22.67 4.21 6.64
C GLU A 279 23.50 4.58 7.86
N ARG A 280 24.22 3.59 8.39
CA ARG A 280 25.21 3.79 9.46
C ARG A 280 26.57 3.25 9.03
N PRO A 281 27.68 3.81 9.55
CA PRO A 281 29.02 3.41 9.15
C PRO A 281 29.38 2.02 9.70
N LEU A 282 30.04 1.23 8.86
CA LEU A 282 30.63 -0.04 9.26
C LEU A 282 31.85 0.21 10.15
N ARG A 283 31.87 -0.41 11.32
CA ARG A 283 32.97 -0.38 12.29
C ARG A 283 33.39 -1.82 12.58
N LEU A 284 34.64 -2.14 12.30
CA LEU A 284 35.19 -3.50 12.49
C LEU A 284 36.46 -3.43 13.31
N ALA A 285 36.52 -4.26 14.33
CA ALA A 285 37.77 -4.66 14.97
C ALA A 285 38.22 -6.02 14.42
N PHE A 286 39.50 -6.18 14.21
CA PHE A 286 40.08 -7.41 13.65
C PHE A 286 40.94 -8.12 14.70
N GLN A 287 40.84 -9.44 14.74
CA GLN A 287 41.67 -10.28 15.62
C GLN A 287 41.91 -11.62 14.98
N ALA A 288 43.18 -12.08 15.02
CA ALA A 288 43.62 -13.34 14.40
C ALA A 288 43.58 -14.48 15.41
N THR A 289 42.39 -14.81 15.97
CA THR A 289 42.26 -16.01 16.82
C THR A 289 42.30 -17.27 15.96
N ALA A 290 42.63 -18.41 16.56
CA ALA A 290 42.70 -19.71 15.87
C ALA A 290 41.35 -20.03 15.17
N GLU A 291 40.23 -19.82 15.88
CA GLU A 291 38.86 -20.05 15.35
C GLU A 291 38.56 -19.18 14.14
N ARG A 292 38.93 -17.90 14.18
CA ARG A 292 38.67 -16.96 13.07
C ARG A 292 39.58 -17.27 11.86
N ILE A 293 40.81 -17.72 12.11
CA ILE A 293 41.69 -18.19 11.04
C ILE A 293 41.09 -19.43 10.38
N ASP A 294 40.58 -20.40 11.16
CA ASP A 294 39.90 -21.57 10.62
C ASP A 294 38.70 -21.19 9.77
N GLN A 295 37.86 -20.29 10.24
CA GLN A 295 36.73 -19.73 9.44
C GLN A 295 37.18 -19.06 8.13
N ALA A 296 38.32 -18.36 8.16
CA ALA A 296 38.85 -17.75 6.94
C ALA A 296 39.27 -18.83 5.93
N ILE A 297 39.95 -19.88 6.39
CA ILE A 297 40.42 -21.00 5.56
C ILE A 297 39.22 -21.80 5.01
N GLU A 298 38.18 -22.01 5.80
CA GLU A 298 36.96 -22.73 5.40
C GLU A 298 36.06 -21.93 4.42
N SER A 299 36.36 -20.65 4.22
CA SER A 299 35.57 -19.83 3.31
C SER A 299 35.65 -20.33 1.86
N THR A 300 34.52 -20.23 1.14
CA THR A 300 34.41 -20.69 -0.26
C THR A 300 35.45 -20.06 -1.19
N SER A 301 35.93 -18.87 -0.89
CA SER A 301 36.94 -18.16 -1.70
C SER A 301 38.34 -18.78 -1.48
N VAL A 302 38.66 -19.21 -0.27
CA VAL A 302 39.94 -19.84 0.07
C VAL A 302 39.94 -21.31 -0.36
N GLN A 303 38.84 -22.01 -0.19
CA GLN A 303 38.67 -23.40 -0.63
C GLN A 303 38.81 -23.62 -2.14
N LYS A 304 38.77 -22.58 -2.95
CA LYS A 304 39.05 -22.64 -4.40
C LYS A 304 40.55 -22.59 -4.73
N LEU A 305 41.40 -22.29 -3.77
CA LEU A 305 42.87 -22.36 -3.91
C LEU A 305 43.32 -23.81 -3.80
N ASP A 306 44.52 -24.11 -4.32
CA ASP A 306 45.15 -25.42 -4.10
C ASP A 306 45.52 -25.61 -2.61
N GLU A 307 45.60 -26.86 -2.18
CA GLU A 307 45.85 -27.21 -0.77
C GLU A 307 47.19 -26.63 -0.23
N THR A 308 48.21 -26.52 -1.08
CA THR A 308 49.49 -25.94 -0.70
C THR A 308 49.34 -24.45 -0.38
N THR A 309 48.63 -23.75 -1.21
CA THR A 309 48.36 -22.30 -1.02
C THR A 309 47.46 -22.06 0.20
N GLN A 310 46.48 -22.94 0.44
CA GLN A 310 45.62 -22.87 1.65
C GLN A 310 46.46 -23.02 2.93
N GLU A 311 47.37 -24.02 2.97
CA GLU A 311 48.21 -24.26 4.12
C GLU A 311 49.25 -23.13 4.33
N GLN A 312 49.83 -22.58 3.26
CA GLN A 312 50.69 -21.40 3.34
C GLN A 312 49.90 -20.17 3.88
N LEU A 313 48.68 -19.97 3.43
CA LEU A 313 47.82 -18.90 3.92
C LEU A 313 47.52 -19.07 5.42
N ARG A 314 47.17 -20.29 5.85
CA ARG A 314 46.95 -20.60 7.27
C ARG A 314 48.17 -20.23 8.10
N ARG A 315 49.35 -20.66 7.70
CA ARG A 315 50.61 -20.35 8.40
C ARG A 315 50.90 -18.85 8.42
N ALA A 316 50.64 -18.15 7.30
CA ALA A 316 50.83 -16.71 7.27
C ALA A 316 49.88 -15.97 8.24
N LEU A 317 48.61 -16.37 8.31
CA LEU A 317 47.65 -15.79 9.25
C LEU A 317 47.99 -16.09 10.71
N GLN A 318 48.56 -17.25 10.99
CA GLN A 318 49.01 -17.61 12.34
C GLN A 318 50.25 -16.84 12.83
N THR A 319 50.94 -16.09 11.94
CA THR A 319 52.01 -15.16 12.35
C THR A 319 51.51 -13.87 12.91
N LEU A 320 50.22 -13.56 12.72
CA LEU A 320 49.59 -12.39 13.34
C LEU A 320 49.43 -12.63 14.83
N ASP A 321 49.67 -11.59 15.65
CA ASP A 321 49.48 -11.70 17.08
C ASP A 321 48.01 -11.88 17.46
N CYS A 322 47.69 -13.07 17.97
CA CYS A 322 46.30 -13.43 18.32
C CYS A 322 45.70 -12.61 19.50
N LYS A 323 46.57 -11.94 20.27
CA LYS A 323 46.14 -11.05 21.39
C LYS A 323 45.88 -9.63 20.96
N THR A 324 46.43 -9.21 19.82
CA THR A 324 46.23 -7.86 19.27
C THR A 324 44.84 -7.73 18.65
N VAL A 325 44.07 -6.70 19.08
CA VAL A 325 42.82 -6.30 18.47
C VAL A 325 43.08 -5.00 17.69
N TRP A 326 43.00 -5.08 16.36
CA TRP A 326 43.13 -3.93 15.47
C TRP A 326 41.78 -3.26 15.32
N LYS A 327 41.67 -2.06 15.88
CA LYS A 327 40.46 -1.19 15.77
C LYS A 327 40.45 -0.32 14.52
N GLU A 328 41.53 -0.35 13.76
CA GLU A 328 41.72 0.38 12.52
C GLU A 328 41.99 -0.58 11.38
N ARG A 329 41.12 -0.60 10.34
CA ARG A 329 41.28 -1.48 9.17
C ARG A 329 42.63 -1.27 8.46
N PRO A 330 43.13 0.00 8.24
CA PRO A 330 44.44 0.18 7.60
C PRO A 330 45.61 -0.43 8.38
N ALA A 331 45.56 -0.39 9.72
CA ALA A 331 46.58 -1.04 10.53
C ALA A 331 46.53 -2.58 10.43
N PHE A 332 45.36 -3.15 10.43
CA PHE A 332 45.16 -4.57 10.16
C PHE A 332 45.64 -4.95 8.75
N ASP A 333 45.29 -4.17 7.72
CA ASP A 333 45.70 -4.44 6.32
C ASP A 333 47.22 -4.37 6.15
N GLN A 334 47.90 -3.50 6.87
CA GLN A 334 49.33 -3.40 6.89
C GLN A 334 49.95 -4.66 7.54
N ALA A 335 49.41 -5.12 8.67
CA ALA A 335 49.87 -6.35 9.35
C ALA A 335 49.62 -7.61 8.47
N LEU A 336 48.42 -7.70 7.89
CA LEU A 336 48.06 -8.78 6.95
C LEU A 336 48.99 -8.78 5.72
N GLY A 337 49.22 -7.58 5.14
CA GLY A 337 50.12 -7.44 3.97
C GLY A 337 51.53 -7.91 4.27
N LYS A 338 52.09 -7.60 5.46
CA LYS A 338 53.39 -8.08 5.91
C LYS A 338 53.39 -9.59 6.09
N ALA A 339 52.38 -10.17 6.73
CA ALA A 339 52.27 -11.62 6.93
C ALA A 339 52.22 -12.40 5.61
N LEU A 340 51.41 -11.93 4.65
CA LEU A 340 51.30 -12.52 3.31
C LEU A 340 52.59 -12.32 2.51
N GLY A 341 53.22 -11.15 2.56
CA GLY A 341 54.50 -10.88 1.87
C GLY A 341 55.64 -11.75 2.39
N ASN A 342 55.74 -11.94 3.68
CA ASN A 342 56.75 -12.84 4.29
C ASN A 342 56.57 -14.31 3.88
N ALA A 343 55.35 -14.72 3.60
CA ALA A 343 55.02 -16.05 3.09
C ALA A 343 55.12 -16.15 1.55
N GLY A 344 55.49 -15.09 0.86
CA GLY A 344 55.53 -15.04 -0.60
C GLY A 344 54.18 -15.18 -1.30
N LEU A 345 53.09 -14.91 -0.59
CA LEU A 345 51.72 -15.08 -1.06
C LEU A 345 51.15 -13.79 -1.66
N GLN A 346 50.59 -13.91 -2.86
CA GLN A 346 49.73 -12.88 -3.45
C GLN A 346 48.31 -13.43 -3.55
N VAL A 347 47.41 -12.88 -2.75
CA VAL A 347 46.00 -13.28 -2.72
C VAL A 347 45.10 -12.25 -3.42
N GLY A 348 44.15 -12.74 -4.20
CA GLY A 348 43.19 -11.90 -4.90
C GLY A 348 42.16 -11.25 -3.96
N ALA A 349 41.44 -10.25 -4.48
CA ALA A 349 40.42 -9.52 -3.73
C ALA A 349 39.34 -10.42 -3.07
N PRO A 350 38.81 -11.49 -3.68
CA PRO A 350 37.87 -12.40 -3.03
C PRO A 350 38.40 -13.05 -1.77
N VAL A 351 39.68 -13.49 -1.76
CA VAL A 351 40.33 -14.09 -0.62
C VAL A 351 40.57 -13.07 0.48
N ARG A 352 41.04 -11.84 0.13
CA ARG A 352 41.20 -10.75 1.11
C ARG A 352 39.85 -10.40 1.78
N LYS A 353 38.77 -10.34 0.99
CA LYS A 353 37.43 -10.10 1.53
C LYS A 353 36.98 -11.20 2.50
N ALA A 354 37.29 -12.46 2.19
CA ALA A 354 37.01 -13.59 3.08
C ALA A 354 37.79 -13.50 4.40
N ILE A 355 39.08 -13.14 4.34
CA ILE A 355 39.92 -12.91 5.54
C ILE A 355 39.33 -11.78 6.39
N HIS A 356 38.98 -10.64 5.80
CA HIS A 356 38.35 -9.51 6.51
C HIS A 356 37.02 -9.93 7.15
N ALA A 357 36.21 -10.73 6.45
CA ALA A 357 34.93 -11.18 6.96
C ALA A 357 35.05 -12.15 8.13
N ALA A 358 36.09 -13.01 8.12
CA ALA A 358 36.32 -14.00 9.18
C ALA A 358 37.03 -13.43 10.39
N LEU A 359 38.07 -12.58 10.18
CA LEU A 359 38.85 -11.99 11.27
C LEU A 359 38.21 -10.71 11.83
N GLY A 360 37.25 -10.11 11.11
CA GLY A 360 36.58 -8.87 11.52
C GLY A 360 35.32 -9.15 12.32
N GLU A 361 35.13 -8.38 13.38
CA GLU A 361 33.92 -8.36 14.20
C GLU A 361 33.44 -6.91 14.37
N ARG A 362 32.10 -6.73 14.41
CA ARG A 362 31.54 -5.39 14.64
C ARG A 362 31.89 -4.92 16.04
N ASP A 363 32.48 -3.73 16.11
CA ASP A 363 32.84 -3.06 17.34
C ASP A 363 32.58 -1.55 17.23
N GLU A 364 31.64 -1.04 18.01
CA GLU A 364 31.26 0.38 18.00
C GLU A 364 32.43 1.31 18.38
N THR A 365 33.42 0.78 19.07
CA THR A 365 34.64 1.54 19.48
C THR A 365 35.72 1.52 18.40
N ALA A 366 35.55 0.76 17.33
CA ALA A 366 36.47 0.72 16.21
C ALA A 366 36.29 1.93 15.27
N GLN A 367 37.38 2.26 14.56
CA GLN A 367 37.35 3.31 13.56
C GLN A 367 36.38 2.95 12.42
N ILE A 368 35.72 3.96 11.86
CA ILE A 368 34.85 3.80 10.70
C ILE A 368 35.65 3.22 9.53
N CYS A 369 35.13 2.15 8.95
CA CYS A 369 35.68 1.58 7.74
C CYS A 369 35.34 2.47 6.54
N THR A 370 36.34 2.79 5.71
CA THR A 370 36.18 3.62 4.53
C THR A 370 36.51 2.87 3.25
N ASP A 371 35.88 3.28 2.15
CA ASP A 371 36.23 2.82 0.81
C ASP A 371 37.56 3.43 0.31
N ALA A 372 37.97 3.05 -0.90
CA ALA A 372 39.22 3.55 -1.51
C ALA A 372 39.21 5.07 -1.77
N LYS A 373 38.05 5.73 -1.70
CA LYS A 373 37.87 7.19 -1.88
C LYS A 373 37.77 7.92 -0.56
N GLY A 374 37.80 7.19 0.58
CA GLY A 374 37.67 7.77 1.92
C GLY A 374 36.23 7.95 2.39
N ASN A 375 35.22 7.50 1.64
CA ASN A 375 33.83 7.57 2.07
C ASN A 375 33.52 6.47 3.08
N PRO A 376 32.70 6.73 4.11
CA PRO A 376 32.25 5.70 5.05
C PRO A 376 31.58 4.52 4.34
N GLU A 377 31.99 3.30 4.65
CA GLU A 377 31.28 2.11 4.20
C GLU A 377 30.01 1.89 5.02
N GLN A 378 28.93 1.51 4.36
CA GLN A 378 27.63 1.24 4.99
C GLN A 378 27.65 -0.09 5.73
N ASP A 379 27.03 -0.15 6.92
CA ASP A 379 26.75 -1.42 7.58
C ASP A 379 25.34 -1.92 7.22
N PRO A 380 25.19 -2.97 6.39
CA PRO A 380 23.86 -3.47 6.01
C PRO A 380 23.03 -4.00 7.18
N LYS A 381 23.66 -4.33 8.33
CA LYS A 381 22.92 -4.81 9.50
C LYS A 381 22.34 -3.68 10.36
N LEU A 382 22.87 -2.46 10.20
CA LEU A 382 22.44 -1.25 10.92
C LEU A 382 21.59 -0.33 10.03
N ARG A 383 21.37 -0.74 8.77
CA ARG A 383 20.48 -0.01 7.85
C ARG A 383 19.06 -0.04 8.37
N ASP A 384 18.40 1.11 8.35
CA ASP A 384 17.01 1.26 8.70
C ASP A 384 16.27 2.15 7.69
N THR A 385 14.97 2.27 7.82
CA THR A 385 14.14 3.10 6.97
C THR A 385 13.19 3.94 7.82
N GLU A 386 13.03 5.21 7.44
CA GLU A 386 12.11 6.14 8.07
C GLU A 386 11.10 6.67 7.05
N ASN A 387 9.89 6.98 7.51
CA ASN A 387 8.86 7.60 6.70
C ASN A 387 8.70 9.08 7.09
N VAL A 388 9.13 9.95 6.20
CA VAL A 388 9.06 11.40 6.35
C VAL A 388 7.84 11.93 5.62
N PRO A 389 6.87 12.64 6.26
CA PRO A 389 5.74 13.25 5.58
C PRO A 389 6.18 14.12 4.39
N LEU A 390 5.42 14.09 3.26
CA LEU A 390 5.78 14.85 2.04
C LEU A 390 5.95 16.35 2.28
N GLY A 391 5.21 16.93 3.24
CA GLY A 391 5.29 18.34 3.58
C GLY A 391 6.49 18.71 4.45
N GLN A 392 7.40 17.77 4.79
CA GLN A 392 8.59 18.03 5.61
C GLN A 392 9.87 17.85 4.79
N ASP A 393 10.84 18.71 5.06
CA ASP A 393 12.19 18.55 4.52
C ASP A 393 12.87 17.34 5.16
N ILE A 394 13.50 16.49 4.33
CA ILE A 394 14.12 15.24 4.78
C ILE A 394 15.29 15.49 5.73
N ASP A 395 16.14 16.47 5.41
CA ASP A 395 17.35 16.72 6.19
C ASP A 395 17.00 17.35 7.53
N GLU A 396 16.01 18.26 7.58
CA GLU A 396 15.47 18.81 8.83
C GLU A 396 14.82 17.73 9.70
N TYR A 397 14.06 16.82 9.10
CA TYR A 397 13.46 15.69 9.81
C TYR A 397 14.55 14.80 10.43
N VAL A 398 15.56 14.42 9.65
CA VAL A 398 16.65 13.55 10.10
C VAL A 398 17.46 14.21 11.21
N ALA A 399 17.74 15.52 11.09
CA ALA A 399 18.44 16.27 12.11
C ALA A 399 17.68 16.31 13.45
N ARG A 400 16.35 16.31 13.41
CA ARG A 400 15.49 16.36 14.60
C ARG A 400 15.19 14.99 15.20
N GLU A 401 14.90 13.99 14.34
CA GLU A 401 14.34 12.71 14.80
C GLU A 401 15.35 11.54 14.80
N VAL A 402 16.42 11.62 13.98
CA VAL A 402 17.38 10.52 13.81
C VAL A 402 18.72 10.82 14.46
N LEU A 403 19.35 11.95 14.11
CA LEU A 403 20.72 12.26 14.55
C LEU A 403 20.89 12.42 16.06
N PRO A 404 19.89 12.83 16.87
CA PRO A 404 20.03 12.86 18.32
C PRO A 404 20.24 11.47 18.94
N TYR A 405 19.76 10.42 18.30
CA TYR A 405 19.91 9.04 18.76
C TYR A 405 21.04 8.29 18.04
N VAL A 406 21.33 8.68 16.81
CA VAL A 406 22.31 8.02 15.93
C VAL A 406 23.14 9.09 15.21
N PRO A 407 24.11 9.74 15.90
CA PRO A 407 24.82 10.90 15.37
C PRO A 407 25.68 10.62 14.14
N ASP A 408 26.03 9.37 13.88
CA ASP A 408 26.86 8.94 12.75
C ASP A 408 26.06 8.44 11.53
N ALA A 409 24.72 8.57 11.59
CA ALA A 409 23.84 8.17 10.49
C ALA A 409 23.82 9.20 9.35
N TRP A 410 23.52 8.73 8.15
CA TRP A 410 23.24 9.60 7.00
C TRP A 410 22.13 9.01 6.12
N VAL A 411 21.53 9.84 5.27
CA VAL A 411 20.49 9.41 4.32
C VAL A 411 21.13 9.04 2.98
N ASP A 412 20.73 7.88 2.44
CA ASP A 412 20.98 7.55 1.06
C ASP A 412 19.81 8.08 0.18
N HIS A 413 19.90 9.34 -0.23
CA HIS A 413 18.87 10.02 -1.03
C HIS A 413 18.55 9.29 -2.35
N ALA A 414 19.51 8.54 -2.92
CA ALA A 414 19.28 7.79 -4.16
C ALA A 414 18.29 6.63 -3.98
N LYS A 415 18.08 6.18 -2.73
CA LYS A 415 17.13 5.13 -2.38
C LYS A 415 15.79 5.66 -1.91
N THR A 416 15.61 6.97 -1.80
CA THR A 416 14.34 7.57 -1.35
C THR A 416 13.21 7.23 -2.32
N LYS A 417 12.06 6.84 -1.77
CA LYS A 417 10.85 6.50 -2.54
C LYS A 417 9.65 7.23 -1.97
N VAL A 418 8.78 7.69 -2.84
CA VAL A 418 7.47 8.22 -2.44
C VAL A 418 6.50 7.07 -2.20
N GLY A 419 5.76 7.15 -1.10
CA GLY A 419 4.69 6.23 -0.75
C GLY A 419 3.43 6.98 -0.34
N TYR A 420 2.29 6.30 -0.41
CA TYR A 420 1.01 6.82 0.06
C TYR A 420 0.31 5.76 0.90
N GLU A 421 -0.16 6.16 2.08
CA GLU A 421 -1.00 5.33 2.94
C GLU A 421 -2.05 6.20 3.64
N ILE A 422 -3.20 5.61 3.94
CA ILE A 422 -4.30 6.29 4.62
C ILE A 422 -4.49 5.62 5.98
N PRO A 423 -3.80 6.10 7.03
CA PRO A 423 -3.84 5.49 8.37
C PRO A 423 -5.14 5.83 9.09
N PHE A 424 -6.28 5.37 8.54
CA PHE A 424 -7.63 5.74 8.96
C PHE A 424 -7.83 5.63 10.47
N THR A 425 -7.50 4.48 11.05
CA THR A 425 -7.70 4.22 12.48
C THR A 425 -6.87 5.14 13.36
N ARG A 426 -5.67 5.55 12.92
CA ARG A 426 -4.81 6.47 13.67
C ARG A 426 -5.46 7.85 13.82
N HIS A 427 -6.18 8.30 12.82
CA HIS A 427 -6.85 9.61 12.86
C HIS A 427 -8.03 9.66 13.83
N PHE A 428 -8.67 8.51 14.12
CA PHE A 428 -9.82 8.41 15.03
C PHE A 428 -9.49 7.70 16.35
N TYR A 429 -8.20 7.41 16.58
CA TYR A 429 -7.77 6.77 17.83
C TYR A 429 -7.88 7.76 18.99
N GLU A 430 -8.70 7.41 19.99
CA GLU A 430 -8.75 8.09 21.28
C GLU A 430 -8.02 7.21 22.31
N TYR A 431 -6.99 7.76 22.96
CA TYR A 431 -6.29 7.05 24.02
C TYR A 431 -7.20 6.88 25.22
N VAL A 432 -7.56 5.64 25.53
CA VAL A 432 -8.25 5.28 26.78
C VAL A 432 -7.20 4.75 27.74
N PRO A 433 -6.89 5.44 28.84
CA PRO A 433 -5.94 4.94 29.82
C PRO A 433 -6.41 3.59 30.40
N PRO A 434 -5.50 2.63 30.64
CA PRO A 434 -5.86 1.37 31.27
C PRO A 434 -6.48 1.65 32.65
N ARG A 435 -7.52 0.88 33.01
CA ARG A 435 -8.10 0.95 34.35
C ARG A 435 -7.04 0.66 35.40
N LEU A 436 -7.09 1.37 36.51
CA LEU A 436 -6.22 1.10 37.63
C LEU A 436 -6.47 -0.32 38.12
N LEU A 437 -5.45 -1.03 38.57
CA LEU A 437 -5.56 -2.40 39.11
C LEU A 437 -6.56 -2.52 40.27
N GLU A 438 -6.84 -1.41 40.94
CA GLU A 438 -7.81 -1.29 42.05
C GLU A 438 -9.27 -1.26 41.54
N GLU A 439 -9.50 -1.07 40.22
CA GLU A 439 -10.83 -1.01 39.60
C GLU A 439 -11.21 -2.31 38.83
N ILE A 440 -10.32 -3.32 38.88
CA ILE A 440 -10.51 -4.64 38.30
C ILE A 440 -10.80 -5.67 39.35
#